data_b4b2a6eadde022d529f643c7807997b1
#
_entry.id   b4b2a6eadde022d529f643c7807997b1
#
_cell.length_a   1.000
_cell.length_b   1.000
_cell.length_c   1.000
_cell.angle_alpha   90.00
_cell.angle_beta   90.00
_cell.angle_gamma   90.00
#
_symmetry.space_group_name_H-M   'P 1'
#
loop_
_entity.id
_entity.type
_entity.pdbx_description
1 polymer ?
#
loop_
_entity_poly.entity_id
_entity_poly.type
_entity_poly.pdbx_seq_one_letter_code
_entity_poly.pdbx_strand_id
1 'polypeptide(L)'
;SFVINLTNEDMARATDWCGVRSGKDYNKFQEMHLTPQKAQKVAAPIILESPLSIECEVLEIKELGSHHMFIANVVNVQADERFIDPATDEFRLSDAKLIAYSHGHYYKLGEEIGKFGWSVRKNKKK
;
A
#
# COMPACT_ATOMS: atom_id res chain seq x y z
N SER A 1 -14.82 -4.64 6.51
CA SER A 1 -13.50 -4.93 5.93
C SER A 1 -13.01 -3.76 5.07
N PHE A 2 -11.73 -3.73 4.84
CA PHE A 2 -11.12 -2.79 3.89
C PHE A 2 -9.82 -3.39 3.36
N VAL A 3 -9.32 -2.81 2.27
CA VAL A 3 -8.02 -3.18 1.70
C VAL A 3 -7.13 -1.93 1.66
N ILE A 4 -5.91 -2.08 2.14
CA ILE A 4 -4.88 -1.05 1.99
C ILE A 4 -4.10 -1.40 0.74
N ASN A 5 -4.23 -0.57 -0.29
CA ASN A 5 -3.52 -0.73 -1.54
C ASN A 5 -2.34 0.25 -1.56
N LEU A 6 -1.12 -0.26 -1.53
CA LEU A 6 0.06 0.59 -1.61
C LEU A 6 0.11 1.25 -2.98
N THR A 7 0.55 2.50 -3.03
CA THR A 7 0.60 3.26 -4.27
C THR A 7 2.03 3.56 -4.68
N ASN A 8 2.27 3.56 -5.98
CA ASN A 8 3.58 3.79 -6.57
C ASN A 8 3.60 5.08 -7.40
N GLU A 9 4.74 5.38 -8.03
CA GLU A 9 4.91 6.59 -8.82
C GLU A 9 3.86 6.73 -9.92
N ASP A 10 3.50 5.63 -10.59
CA ASP A 10 2.51 5.63 -11.66
C ASP A 10 1.10 5.95 -11.16
N MET A 11 0.83 5.68 -9.89
CA MET A 11 -0.46 5.92 -9.24
C MET A 11 -0.54 7.27 -8.51
N ALA A 12 0.50 8.08 -8.54
CA ALA A 12 0.56 9.32 -7.76
C ALA A 12 -0.61 10.25 -8.04
N ARG A 13 -0.92 10.49 -9.31
CA ARG A 13 -2.05 11.34 -9.70
C ARG A 13 -3.38 10.76 -9.24
N ALA A 14 -3.60 9.46 -9.43
CA ALA A 14 -4.81 8.79 -8.98
C ALA A 14 -4.95 8.84 -7.46
N THR A 15 -3.85 8.68 -6.74
CA THR A 15 -3.82 8.76 -5.29
C THR A 15 -4.29 10.13 -4.80
N ASP A 16 -3.75 11.19 -5.36
CA ASP A 16 -4.14 12.55 -5.00
C ASP A 16 -5.61 12.81 -5.33
N TRP A 17 -6.00 12.51 -6.58
CA TRP A 17 -7.37 12.76 -7.03
C TRP A 17 -8.40 12.01 -6.15
N CYS A 18 -8.14 10.75 -5.83
CA CYS A 18 -9.03 9.94 -4.99
C CYS A 18 -9.11 10.48 -3.56
N GLY A 19 -8.05 11.11 -3.07
CA GLY A 19 -8.04 11.72 -1.74
C GLY A 19 -8.78 13.05 -1.66
N VAL A 20 -8.91 13.76 -2.79
CA VAL A 20 -9.59 15.06 -2.86
C VAL A 20 -11.08 14.92 -3.16
N ARG A 21 -11.46 13.97 -4.02
CA ARG A 21 -12.85 13.79 -4.47
C ARG A 21 -13.60 12.81 -3.59
N SER A 22 -14.93 13.01 -3.50
CA SER A 22 -15.79 12.12 -2.72
C SER A 22 -16.33 10.97 -3.57
N GLY A 23 -16.35 9.76 -2.99
CA GLY A 23 -17.00 8.61 -3.60
C GLY A 23 -18.50 8.73 -3.76
N LYS A 24 -19.13 9.72 -3.10
CA LYS A 24 -20.56 10.02 -3.30
C LYS A 24 -20.83 10.59 -4.68
N ASP A 25 -19.88 11.36 -5.21
CA ASP A 25 -20.07 12.10 -6.46
C ASP A 25 -19.39 11.44 -7.65
N TYR A 26 -18.41 10.57 -7.40
CA TYR A 26 -17.59 9.99 -8.46
C TYR A 26 -17.34 8.50 -8.23
N ASN A 27 -17.36 7.74 -9.32
CA ASN A 27 -16.81 6.38 -9.33
C ASN A 27 -15.30 6.49 -9.55
N LYS A 28 -14.55 6.39 -8.47
CA LYS A 28 -13.09 6.61 -8.51
C LYS A 28 -12.35 5.60 -9.36
N PHE A 29 -12.81 4.35 -9.40
CA PHE A 29 -12.21 3.33 -10.27
C PHE A 29 -12.33 3.73 -11.73
N GLN A 30 -13.51 4.14 -12.14
CA GLN A 30 -13.77 4.52 -13.53
C GLN A 30 -13.03 5.82 -13.89
N GLU A 31 -13.10 6.84 -13.03
CA GLU A 31 -12.48 8.14 -13.31
C GLU A 31 -10.96 8.06 -13.41
N MET A 32 -10.32 7.27 -12.57
CA MET A 32 -8.86 7.15 -12.54
C MET A 32 -8.34 5.90 -13.26
N HIS A 33 -9.20 5.20 -13.99
CA HIS A 33 -8.84 4.00 -14.75
C HIS A 33 -8.16 2.93 -13.89
N LEU A 34 -8.67 2.76 -12.66
CA LEU A 34 -8.22 1.72 -11.74
C LEU A 34 -9.15 0.52 -11.88
N THR A 35 -8.58 -0.68 -11.74
CA THR A 35 -9.32 -1.93 -11.94
C THR A 35 -9.62 -2.57 -10.58
N PRO A 36 -10.91 -2.59 -10.15
CA PRO A 36 -11.28 -3.34 -8.96
C PRO A 36 -11.24 -4.83 -9.26
N GLN A 37 -10.71 -5.59 -8.32
CA GLN A 37 -10.69 -7.04 -8.39
C GLN A 37 -11.13 -7.59 -7.05
N LYS A 38 -11.83 -8.73 -7.07
CA LYS A 38 -12.27 -9.39 -5.85
C LYS A 38 -11.07 -9.76 -4.98
N ALA A 39 -11.12 -9.41 -3.70
CA ALA A 39 -10.13 -9.83 -2.72
C ALA A 39 -10.29 -11.33 -2.42
N GLN A 40 -9.29 -11.93 -1.81
CA GLN A 40 -9.30 -13.36 -1.50
C GLN A 40 -10.01 -13.67 -0.18
N LYS A 41 -9.88 -12.81 0.83
CA LYS A 41 -10.35 -13.08 2.20
C LYS A 41 -11.37 -12.07 2.71
N VAL A 42 -11.52 -10.92 2.07
CA VAL A 42 -12.45 -9.87 2.51
C VAL A 42 -13.39 -9.47 1.38
N ALA A 43 -14.50 -8.81 1.73
CA ALA A 43 -15.49 -8.37 0.76
C ALA A 43 -15.04 -7.14 -0.03
N ALA A 44 -14.23 -6.27 0.57
CA ALA A 44 -13.72 -5.08 -0.11
C ALA A 44 -12.78 -5.45 -1.26
N PRO A 45 -12.84 -4.76 -2.40
CA PRO A 45 -12.00 -5.09 -3.54
C PRO A 45 -10.55 -4.64 -3.36
N ILE A 46 -9.64 -5.30 -4.08
CA ILE A 46 -8.29 -4.81 -4.28
C ILE A 46 -8.25 -3.92 -5.52
N ILE A 47 -7.19 -3.11 -5.62
CA ILE A 47 -6.89 -2.34 -6.82
C ILE A 47 -5.79 -3.09 -7.57
N LEU A 48 -6.11 -3.58 -8.76
CA LEU A 48 -5.20 -4.45 -9.52
C LEU A 48 -3.86 -3.79 -9.85
N GLU A 49 -3.86 -2.48 -10.08
CA GLU A 49 -2.66 -1.71 -10.39
C GLU A 49 -1.70 -1.55 -9.21
N SER A 50 -2.18 -1.78 -7.99
CA SER A 50 -1.35 -1.66 -6.79
C SER A 50 -0.32 -2.81 -6.71
N PRO A 51 0.93 -2.51 -6.35
CA PRO A 51 1.95 -3.56 -6.22
C PRO A 51 1.76 -4.46 -5.01
N LEU A 52 1.03 -4.00 -4.00
CA LEU A 52 0.76 -4.79 -2.80
C LEU A 52 -0.57 -4.38 -2.19
N SER A 53 -1.42 -5.35 -1.89
CA SER A 53 -2.74 -5.13 -1.30
C SER A 53 -2.84 -5.89 0.02
N ILE A 54 -3.22 -5.17 1.08
CA ILE A 54 -3.32 -5.70 2.44
C ILE A 54 -4.79 -5.80 2.80
N GLU A 55 -5.30 -7.03 2.93
CA GLU A 55 -6.71 -7.30 3.23
C GLU A 55 -6.94 -7.31 4.74
N CYS A 56 -7.88 -6.48 5.20
CA CYS A 56 -8.10 -6.24 6.61
C CYS A 56 -9.55 -6.46 7.03
N GLU A 57 -9.72 -7.11 8.18
CA GLU A 57 -11.01 -7.21 8.86
C GLU A 57 -11.03 -6.28 10.06
N VAL A 58 -12.04 -5.40 10.13
CA VAL A 58 -12.18 -4.44 11.22
C VAL A 58 -12.54 -5.17 12.52
N LEU A 59 -11.77 -4.90 13.57
CA LEU A 59 -12.04 -5.38 14.92
C LEU A 59 -12.81 -4.36 15.73
N GLU A 60 -12.42 -3.08 15.61
CA GLU A 60 -12.97 -2.01 16.44
C GLU A 60 -12.91 -0.70 15.66
N ILE A 61 -13.93 0.12 15.84
CA ILE A 61 -13.97 1.48 15.30
C ILE A 61 -14.13 2.44 16.46
N LYS A 62 -13.19 3.37 16.62
CA LYS A 62 -13.25 4.42 17.64
C LYS A 62 -13.61 5.74 16.99
N GLU A 63 -14.70 6.33 17.44
CA GLU A 63 -15.14 7.64 16.99
C GLU A 63 -14.39 8.72 17.77
N LEU A 64 -13.54 9.47 17.07
CA LEU A 64 -12.67 10.50 17.68
C LEU A 64 -13.05 11.92 17.23
N GLY A 65 -14.34 12.18 17.08
CA GLY A 65 -14.83 13.48 16.62
C GLY A 65 -14.83 13.57 15.10
N SER A 66 -13.94 14.37 14.52
CA SER A 66 -13.87 14.56 13.06
C SER A 66 -13.36 13.34 12.30
N HIS A 67 -12.74 12.39 12.98
CA HIS A 67 -12.15 11.21 12.38
C HIS A 67 -12.49 9.96 13.19
N HIS A 68 -12.52 8.82 12.50
CA HIS A 68 -12.64 7.51 13.15
C HIS A 68 -11.31 6.78 13.05
N MET A 69 -10.97 6.05 14.11
CA MET A 69 -9.80 5.17 14.14
C MET A 69 -10.27 3.72 13.98
N PHE A 70 -9.71 3.02 12.99
CA PHE A 70 -10.03 1.62 12.71
C PHE A 70 -8.90 0.73 13.23
N ILE A 71 -9.25 -0.25 14.04
CA ILE A 71 -8.33 -1.31 14.48
C ILE A 71 -8.74 -2.56 13.73
N ALA A 72 -7.80 -3.17 13.04
CA ALA A 72 -8.11 -4.29 12.15
C ALA A 72 -7.05 -5.38 12.20
N ASN A 73 -7.47 -6.61 11.90
CA ASN A 73 -6.57 -7.73 11.64
C ASN A 73 -6.19 -7.72 10.17
N VAL A 74 -4.92 -7.93 9.88
CA VAL A 74 -4.45 -8.26 8.54
C VAL A 74 -4.68 -9.75 8.33
N VAL A 75 -5.58 -10.09 7.41
CA VAL A 75 -5.98 -11.48 7.17
C VAL A 75 -5.38 -12.05 5.89
N ASN A 76 -4.88 -11.20 4.99
CA ASN A 76 -4.21 -11.64 3.77
C ASN A 76 -3.40 -10.50 3.18
N VAL A 77 -2.36 -10.85 2.44
CA VAL A 77 -1.56 -9.90 1.66
C VAL A 77 -1.37 -10.47 0.26
N GLN A 78 -1.69 -9.67 -0.75
CA GLN A 78 -1.43 -10.02 -2.14
C GLN A 78 -0.31 -9.13 -2.68
N ALA A 79 0.71 -9.73 -3.24
CA ALA A 79 1.84 -9.02 -3.84
C ALA A 79 1.91 -9.32 -5.34
N ASP A 80 2.30 -8.32 -6.12
CA ASP A 80 2.50 -8.47 -7.56
C ASP A 80 3.76 -9.31 -7.81
N GLU A 81 3.63 -10.36 -8.60
CA GLU A 81 4.72 -11.29 -8.93
C GLU A 81 5.95 -10.61 -9.54
N ARG A 82 5.74 -9.48 -10.25
CA ARG A 82 6.84 -8.72 -10.85
C ARG A 82 7.88 -8.27 -9.84
N PHE A 83 7.49 -8.14 -8.58
CA PHE A 83 8.35 -7.64 -7.50
C PHE A 83 8.83 -8.75 -6.57
N ILE A 84 8.57 -10.00 -6.93
CA ILE A 84 9.04 -11.16 -6.16
C ILE A 84 10.24 -11.78 -6.87
N ASP A 85 11.35 -11.92 -6.14
CA ASP A 85 12.53 -12.60 -6.66
C ASP A 85 12.22 -14.09 -6.82
N PRO A 86 12.26 -14.65 -8.06
CA PRO A 86 11.92 -16.06 -8.27
C PRO A 86 12.92 -17.04 -7.62
N ALA A 87 14.14 -16.58 -7.31
CA ALA A 87 15.16 -17.43 -6.71
C ALA A 87 15.05 -17.51 -5.18
N THR A 88 14.58 -16.43 -4.53
CA THR A 88 14.56 -16.31 -3.07
C THR A 88 13.17 -16.12 -2.49
N ASP A 89 12.16 -15.90 -3.32
CA ASP A 89 10.78 -15.51 -2.93
C ASP A 89 10.73 -14.19 -2.14
N GLU A 90 11.80 -13.41 -2.17
CA GLU A 90 11.84 -12.11 -1.51
C GLU A 90 10.99 -11.10 -2.28
N PHE A 91 10.15 -10.34 -1.56
CA PHE A 91 9.40 -9.23 -2.13
C PHE A 91 10.31 -7.99 -2.17
N ARG A 92 10.57 -7.50 -3.37
CA ARG A 92 11.43 -6.33 -3.59
C ARG A 92 10.62 -5.05 -3.62
N LEU A 93 10.29 -4.55 -2.44
CA LEU A 93 9.45 -3.36 -2.31
C LEU A 93 10.07 -2.14 -2.98
N SER A 94 11.40 -2.02 -2.96
CA SER A 94 12.10 -0.92 -3.61
C SER A 94 11.86 -0.85 -5.12
N ASP A 95 11.67 -2.00 -5.78
CA ASP A 95 11.41 -2.06 -7.21
C ASP A 95 9.97 -1.62 -7.55
N ALA A 96 9.08 -1.64 -6.58
CA ALA A 96 7.69 -1.20 -6.76
C ALA A 96 7.55 0.31 -6.87
N LYS A 97 8.60 1.07 -6.54
CA LYS A 97 8.64 2.54 -6.63
C LYS A 97 7.51 3.21 -5.88
N LEU A 98 7.36 2.85 -4.61
CA LEU A 98 6.35 3.44 -3.76
C LEU A 98 6.58 4.94 -3.56
N ILE A 99 5.51 5.64 -3.21
CA ILE A 99 5.56 7.07 -2.93
C ILE A 99 5.29 7.34 -1.46
N ALA A 100 5.74 8.48 -0.99
CA ALA A 100 5.46 8.99 0.34
C ALA A 100 4.75 10.33 0.27
N TYR A 101 3.76 10.51 1.13
CA TYR A 101 3.10 11.80 1.31
C TYR A 101 3.64 12.43 2.58
N SER A 102 4.14 13.64 2.48
CA SER A 102 4.66 14.36 3.64
C SER A 102 4.41 15.86 3.48
N HIS A 103 3.74 16.41 4.47
CA HIS A 103 3.52 17.86 4.60
C HIS A 103 2.96 18.51 3.31
N GLY A 104 1.93 17.89 2.75
CA GLY A 104 1.24 18.40 1.55
C GLY A 104 1.89 18.07 0.22
N HIS A 105 2.95 17.27 0.21
CA HIS A 105 3.69 16.93 -1.00
C HIS A 105 3.89 15.43 -1.14
N TYR A 106 4.01 14.98 -2.38
CA TYR A 106 4.32 13.58 -2.71
C TYR A 106 5.79 13.48 -3.10
N TYR A 107 6.45 12.43 -2.62
CA TYR A 107 7.88 12.19 -2.85
C TYR A 107 8.12 10.77 -3.30
N LYS A 108 9.17 10.60 -4.10
CA LYS A 108 9.73 9.27 -4.36
C LYS A 108 10.52 8.82 -3.15
N LEU A 109 10.57 7.52 -2.91
CA LEU A 109 11.52 6.97 -1.94
C LEU A 109 12.91 7.06 -2.53
N GLY A 110 13.88 7.44 -1.72
CA GLY A 110 15.27 7.55 -2.16
C GLY A 110 16.02 6.24 -2.06
N GLU A 111 17.34 6.33 -2.09
CA GLU A 111 18.22 5.16 -1.99
C GLU A 111 18.13 4.52 -0.61
N GLU A 112 18.35 3.21 -0.56
CA GLU A 112 18.44 2.47 0.70
C GLU A 112 19.63 2.97 1.51
N ILE A 113 19.40 3.27 2.78
CA ILE A 113 20.46 3.74 3.68
C ILE A 113 20.91 2.68 4.68
N GLY A 114 20.23 1.54 4.73
CA GLY A 114 20.59 0.45 5.63
C GLY A 114 19.52 -0.62 5.64
N LYS A 115 19.88 -1.80 6.10
CA LYS A 115 18.99 -2.93 6.25
C LYS A 115 18.70 -3.14 7.73
N PHE A 116 17.51 -3.61 8.06
CA PHE A 116 17.14 -3.88 9.46
C PHE A 116 18.23 -4.70 10.16
N GLY A 117 18.70 -4.21 11.29
CA GLY A 117 19.75 -4.87 12.07
C GLY A 117 21.19 -4.55 11.67
N TRP A 118 21.40 -3.78 10.58
CA TRP A 118 22.75 -3.46 10.11
C TRP A 118 23.60 -2.71 11.15
N SER A 119 22.97 -1.90 11.99
CA SER A 119 23.64 -1.09 13.00
C SER A 119 24.34 -1.93 14.09
N VAL A 120 23.86 -3.15 14.30
CA VAL A 120 24.41 -4.05 15.32
C VAL A 120 25.10 -5.29 14.71
N ARG A 121 25.30 -5.27 13.40
CA ARG A 121 25.98 -6.37 12.70
C ARG A 121 27.45 -6.40 13.08
N LYS A 122 27.94 -7.57 13.50
CA LYS A 122 29.36 -7.78 13.74
C LYS A 122 30.12 -7.80 12.43
N ASN A 123 31.27 -7.09 12.38
CA ASN A 123 32.17 -7.18 11.24
C ASN A 123 32.74 -8.59 11.15
N LYS A 124 32.57 -9.22 9.98
CA LYS A 124 33.25 -10.51 9.74
C LYS A 124 34.70 -10.23 9.40
N LYS A 125 35.60 -10.79 10.18
CA LYS A 125 37.02 -10.80 9.82
C LYS A 125 37.17 -11.74 8.63
N LYS A 126 37.92 -11.30 7.66
CA LYS A 126 38.29 -12.13 6.53
C LYS A 126 39.35 -13.14 6.93
#